data_63b6a34981c6c26fd41ee50e6085cdf5
#
_entry.id   63b6a34981c6c26fd41ee50e6085cdf5
#
_cell.length_a   1.000
_cell.length_b   1.000
_cell.length_c   1.000
_cell.angle_alpha   90.00
_cell.angle_beta   90.00
_cell.angle_gamma   90.00
#
_symmetry.space_group_name_H-M   'P 1'
#
loop_
_entity.id
_entity.type
_entity.pdbx_description
1 polymer ?
#
loop_
_entity_poly.entity_id
_entity_poly.type
_entity_poly.pdbx_seq_one_letter_code
_entity_poly.pdbx_strand_id
1 'polypeptide(L)'
;MSPEQYLQRIRKGPPAPVSLFLGPELYQLGICRRALVEKILAPEDRDNGLSRHDMETSTLAAILDDARSMSLFAPQRVIWVSGAEAALPRGRSASQEESAGAADLAEYVRDPTPGTVLIFVSSRYDFEGEERAKMERVQKFFSCIPEVVEFRPYTVESARHLAEDLASEAGLQIGLSEVGLLVDSLAADASRIVNEIEKLRLYVGTNRKVTADDILQLVPNAQATTIFALVSALGRGDRKRSLGHLDTLLREGEYLPLALTFLATQFRLAMVAHEAGLRTSQQIQAHFTKLGIRVWRDRAEQIYQTVTAFSAGRLARAIEKVSSADRALRDARPDDRVVMEELVFSLTA
;
A
#
# COMPACT_ATOMS: atom_id res chain seq x y z
N MET A 1 -16.28 -4.95 11.59
CA MET A 1 -15.26 -5.47 12.54
C MET A 1 -13.88 -5.47 11.88
N SER A 2 -12.79 -5.54 12.68
CA SER A 2 -11.44 -5.66 12.11
C SER A 2 -11.12 -7.10 11.66
N PRO A 3 -10.08 -7.30 10.81
CA PRO A 3 -9.61 -8.64 10.41
C PRO A 3 -9.23 -9.54 11.60
N GLU A 4 -8.59 -8.98 12.65
CA GLU A 4 -8.20 -9.71 13.85
C GLU A 4 -9.43 -10.20 14.63
N GLN A 5 -10.45 -9.34 14.77
CA GLN A 5 -11.73 -9.71 15.39
C GLN A 5 -12.44 -10.82 14.62
N TYR A 6 -12.39 -10.75 13.28
CA TYR A 6 -12.93 -11.79 12.42
C TYR A 6 -12.20 -13.13 12.62
N LEU A 7 -10.86 -13.13 12.61
CA LEU A 7 -10.06 -14.34 12.86
C LEU A 7 -10.33 -14.95 14.23
N GLN A 8 -10.47 -14.12 15.28
CA GLN A 8 -10.84 -14.61 16.62
C GLN A 8 -12.25 -15.22 16.64
N ARG A 9 -13.19 -14.60 15.92
CA ARG A 9 -14.57 -15.08 15.85
C ARG A 9 -14.67 -16.44 15.16
N ILE A 10 -14.07 -16.60 13.97
CA ILE A 10 -14.12 -17.88 13.24
C ILE A 10 -13.36 -19.01 13.95
N ARG A 11 -12.38 -18.70 14.81
CA ARG A 11 -11.73 -19.70 15.66
C ARG A 11 -12.69 -20.23 16.74
N LYS A 12 -13.56 -19.36 17.31
CA LYS A 12 -14.44 -19.68 18.44
C LYS A 12 -15.78 -20.32 18.02
N GLY A 13 -16.22 -20.11 16.78
CA GLY A 13 -17.52 -20.55 16.32
C GLY A 13 -17.60 -20.79 14.82
N PRO A 14 -18.78 -21.13 14.30
CA PRO A 14 -18.99 -21.23 12.86
C PRO A 14 -18.94 -19.84 12.22
N PRO A 15 -18.48 -19.74 10.97
CA PRO A 15 -18.56 -18.49 10.21
C PRO A 15 -20.02 -18.10 9.94
N ALA A 16 -20.26 -16.82 9.66
CA ALA A 16 -21.57 -16.39 9.20
C ALA A 16 -21.85 -16.96 7.80
N PRO A 17 -23.12 -17.29 7.49
CA PRO A 17 -23.48 -17.78 6.16
C PRO A 17 -23.17 -16.81 5.04
N VAL A 18 -23.27 -15.49 5.31
CA VAL A 18 -22.94 -14.43 4.35
C VAL A 18 -22.10 -13.37 5.05
N SER A 19 -20.99 -12.98 4.45
CA SER A 19 -20.10 -11.93 4.95
C SER A 19 -19.67 -10.99 3.82
N LEU A 20 -19.40 -9.74 4.19
CA LEU A 20 -18.90 -8.70 3.29
C LEU A 20 -17.49 -8.26 3.73
N PHE A 21 -16.54 -8.39 2.83
CA PHE A 21 -15.15 -7.99 3.02
C PHE A 21 -14.89 -6.71 2.23
N LEU A 22 -14.53 -5.62 2.92
CA LEU A 22 -14.38 -4.29 2.36
C LEU A 22 -12.98 -3.74 2.58
N GLY A 23 -12.39 -3.19 1.55
CA GLY A 23 -11.14 -2.42 1.65
C GLY A 23 -9.96 -2.99 0.88
N PRO A 24 -8.95 -2.15 0.62
CA PRO A 24 -7.84 -2.45 -0.28
C PRO A 24 -6.69 -3.25 0.34
N GLU A 25 -6.73 -3.59 1.64
CA GLU A 25 -5.64 -4.28 2.31
C GLU A 25 -5.66 -5.79 2.01
N LEU A 26 -4.90 -6.18 0.99
CA LEU A 26 -4.93 -7.53 0.43
C LEU A 26 -4.20 -8.57 1.30
N TYR A 27 -3.21 -8.18 2.10
CA TYR A 27 -2.48 -9.11 2.95
C TYR A 27 -3.37 -9.70 4.05
N GLN A 28 -4.04 -8.84 4.82
CA GLN A 28 -4.98 -9.29 5.85
C GLN A 28 -6.18 -10.03 5.26
N LEU A 29 -6.68 -9.55 4.10
CA LEU A 29 -7.74 -10.22 3.37
C LEU A 29 -7.34 -11.66 2.99
N GLY A 30 -6.10 -11.85 2.52
CA GLY A 30 -5.55 -13.16 2.20
C GLY A 30 -5.44 -14.09 3.42
N ILE A 31 -5.05 -13.57 4.58
CA ILE A 31 -5.01 -14.31 5.84
C ILE A 31 -6.41 -14.75 6.25
N CYS A 32 -7.39 -13.83 6.25
CA CYS A 32 -8.78 -14.13 6.61
C CYS A 32 -9.40 -15.16 5.66
N ARG A 33 -9.15 -15.03 4.35
CA ARG A 33 -9.60 -16.00 3.35
C ARG A 33 -9.04 -17.40 3.62
N ARG A 34 -7.74 -17.51 3.85
CA ARG A 34 -7.08 -18.79 4.14
C ARG A 34 -7.67 -19.45 5.38
N ALA A 35 -7.75 -18.69 6.47
CA ALA A 35 -8.30 -19.17 7.72
C ALA A 35 -9.77 -19.63 7.60
N LEU A 36 -10.59 -18.91 6.80
CA LEU A 36 -11.97 -19.28 6.53
C LEU A 36 -12.06 -20.59 5.74
N VAL A 37 -11.29 -20.69 4.65
CA VAL A 37 -11.29 -21.89 3.79
C VAL A 37 -10.81 -23.12 4.59
N GLU A 38 -9.76 -22.98 5.39
CA GLU A 38 -9.25 -24.05 6.25
C GLU A 38 -10.22 -24.46 7.36
N LYS A 39 -11.05 -23.53 7.83
CA LYS A 39 -12.07 -23.79 8.85
C LYS A 39 -13.26 -24.58 8.30
N ILE A 40 -13.64 -24.33 7.05
CA ILE A 40 -14.86 -24.88 6.44
C ILE A 40 -14.55 -26.13 5.63
N LEU A 41 -13.47 -26.11 4.83
CA LEU A 41 -13.18 -27.16 3.87
C LEU A 41 -12.02 -28.03 4.35
N ALA A 42 -12.27 -29.33 4.45
CA ALA A 42 -11.20 -30.29 4.61
C ALA A 42 -10.22 -30.23 3.41
N PRO A 43 -8.94 -30.59 3.57
CA PRO A 43 -7.97 -30.51 2.48
C PRO A 43 -8.43 -31.18 1.18
N GLU A 44 -9.10 -32.33 1.27
CA GLU A 44 -9.65 -33.11 0.16
C GLU A 44 -10.83 -32.46 -0.53
N ASP A 45 -11.57 -31.60 0.17
CA ASP A 45 -12.78 -30.93 -0.37
C ASP A 45 -12.48 -29.57 -0.99
N ARG A 46 -11.25 -29.04 -0.88
CA ARG A 46 -10.93 -27.67 -1.30
C ARG A 46 -11.12 -27.39 -2.77
N ASP A 47 -10.84 -28.39 -3.62
CA ASP A 47 -10.98 -28.23 -5.07
C ASP A 47 -12.45 -28.21 -5.52
N ASN A 48 -13.34 -28.93 -4.83
CA ASN A 48 -14.75 -29.04 -5.17
C ASN A 48 -15.66 -28.15 -4.31
N GLY A 49 -15.20 -27.77 -3.12
CA GLY A 49 -15.96 -26.97 -2.16
C GLY A 49 -15.73 -25.45 -2.28
N LEU A 50 -14.70 -25.00 -3.03
CA LEU A 50 -14.39 -23.58 -3.20
C LEU A 50 -14.79 -23.10 -4.60
N SER A 51 -15.92 -22.42 -4.74
CA SER A 51 -16.31 -21.72 -5.95
C SER A 51 -15.80 -20.27 -5.94
N ARG A 52 -15.42 -19.77 -7.11
CA ARG A 52 -14.95 -18.39 -7.29
C ARG A 52 -15.74 -17.71 -8.38
N HIS A 53 -16.29 -16.55 -8.07
CA HIS A 53 -16.98 -15.69 -9.02
C HIS A 53 -16.31 -14.31 -9.05
N ASP A 54 -16.42 -13.65 -10.20
CA ASP A 54 -16.05 -12.27 -10.37
C ASP A 54 -17.28 -11.50 -10.85
N MET A 55 -17.72 -10.51 -10.09
CA MET A 55 -18.88 -9.69 -10.44
C MET A 55 -18.67 -8.77 -11.65
N GLU A 56 -17.45 -8.65 -12.16
CA GLU A 56 -17.24 -8.01 -13.47
C GLU A 56 -17.73 -8.89 -14.63
N THR A 57 -17.79 -10.21 -14.44
CA THR A 57 -18.17 -11.22 -15.46
C THR A 57 -19.42 -12.01 -15.10
N SER A 58 -19.84 -12.02 -13.84
CA SER A 58 -21.00 -12.77 -13.35
C SER A 58 -22.05 -11.83 -12.77
N THR A 59 -23.33 -12.16 -12.94
CA THR A 59 -24.43 -11.40 -12.33
C THR A 59 -24.67 -11.83 -10.89
N LEU A 60 -25.20 -10.92 -10.05
CA LEU A 60 -25.60 -11.25 -8.68
C LEU A 60 -26.62 -12.40 -8.63
N ALA A 61 -27.60 -12.41 -9.55
CA ALA A 61 -28.60 -13.48 -9.66
C ALA A 61 -27.92 -14.85 -9.90
N ALA A 62 -26.97 -14.96 -10.84
CA ALA A 62 -26.27 -16.21 -11.10
C ALA A 62 -25.45 -16.69 -9.89
N ILE A 63 -24.86 -15.76 -9.12
CA ILE A 63 -24.12 -16.08 -7.91
C ILE A 63 -25.07 -16.59 -6.81
N LEU A 64 -26.23 -15.96 -6.64
CA LEU A 64 -27.25 -16.41 -5.69
C LEU A 64 -27.86 -17.75 -6.09
N ASP A 65 -28.05 -18.01 -7.38
CA ASP A 65 -28.52 -19.31 -7.88
C ASP A 65 -27.47 -20.42 -7.60
N ASP A 66 -26.18 -20.14 -7.81
CA ASP A 66 -25.11 -21.06 -7.39
C ASP A 66 -25.12 -21.27 -5.87
N ALA A 67 -25.32 -20.23 -5.09
CA ALA A 67 -25.37 -20.32 -3.63
C ALA A 67 -26.58 -21.12 -3.11
N ARG A 68 -27.71 -21.11 -3.83
CA ARG A 68 -28.89 -21.94 -3.55
C ARG A 68 -28.74 -23.39 -3.98
N SER A 69 -27.81 -23.67 -4.91
CA SER A 69 -27.59 -25.03 -5.43
C SER A 69 -26.92 -25.91 -4.38
N MET A 70 -27.37 -27.14 -4.24
CA MET A 70 -26.73 -28.13 -3.37
C MET A 70 -25.43 -28.64 -4.00
N SER A 71 -24.36 -28.75 -3.21
CA SER A 71 -23.14 -29.42 -3.68
C SER A 71 -23.34 -30.93 -3.73
N LEU A 72 -22.93 -31.52 -4.85
CA LEU A 72 -22.92 -32.98 -5.04
C LEU A 72 -21.61 -33.64 -4.53
N PHE A 73 -20.55 -32.86 -4.37
CA PHE A 73 -19.19 -33.37 -4.16
C PHE A 73 -18.59 -32.98 -2.81
N ALA A 74 -19.10 -31.95 -2.14
CA ALA A 74 -18.61 -31.50 -0.85
C ALA A 74 -19.77 -31.19 0.10
N PRO A 75 -19.69 -31.62 1.38
CA PRO A 75 -20.74 -31.35 2.38
C PRO A 75 -20.83 -29.88 2.77
N GLN A 76 -19.75 -29.12 2.57
CA GLN A 76 -19.68 -27.69 2.81
C GLN A 76 -19.08 -26.96 1.61
N ARG A 77 -19.52 -25.72 1.40
CA ARG A 77 -19.07 -24.88 0.30
C ARG A 77 -18.68 -23.50 0.76
N VAL A 78 -17.67 -22.95 0.10
CA VAL A 78 -17.31 -21.53 0.20
C VAL A 78 -17.42 -20.93 -1.20
N ILE A 79 -18.26 -19.92 -1.33
CA ILE A 79 -18.43 -19.14 -2.55
C ILE A 79 -17.75 -17.81 -2.34
N TRP A 80 -16.66 -17.59 -3.05
CA TRP A 80 -15.84 -16.39 -2.98
C TRP A 80 -16.13 -15.50 -4.18
N VAL A 81 -16.67 -14.30 -3.91
CA VAL A 81 -17.11 -13.35 -4.93
C VAL A 81 -16.23 -12.12 -4.88
N SER A 82 -15.36 -11.94 -5.89
CA SER A 82 -14.55 -10.73 -6.08
C SER A 82 -15.29 -9.65 -6.85
N GLY A 83 -14.82 -8.39 -6.73
CA GLY A 83 -15.37 -7.27 -7.50
C GLY A 83 -16.80 -6.91 -7.09
N ALA A 84 -17.16 -7.06 -5.80
CA ALA A 84 -18.52 -6.81 -5.32
C ALA A 84 -19.03 -5.38 -5.62
N GLU A 85 -18.13 -4.41 -5.81
CA GLU A 85 -18.47 -3.07 -6.28
C GLU A 85 -19.09 -3.02 -7.68
N ALA A 86 -18.91 -4.05 -8.49
CA ALA A 86 -19.53 -4.13 -9.82
C ALA A 86 -21.05 -4.44 -9.76
N ALA A 87 -21.55 -4.91 -8.60
CA ALA A 87 -23.00 -5.05 -8.38
C ALA A 87 -23.75 -3.72 -8.42
N LEU A 88 -23.03 -2.61 -8.20
CA LEU A 88 -23.64 -1.28 -8.22
C LEU A 88 -24.04 -0.89 -9.65
N PRO A 89 -25.33 -0.63 -9.93
CA PRO A 89 -25.79 -0.29 -11.27
C PRO A 89 -25.18 1.02 -11.77
N ARG A 90 -24.95 1.07 -13.08
CA ARG A 90 -24.39 2.24 -13.77
C ARG A 90 -25.45 2.84 -14.68
N GLY A 91 -25.78 4.13 -14.52
CA GLY A 91 -26.67 4.84 -15.43
C GLY A 91 -28.03 5.23 -14.86
N ARG A 92 -28.97 5.68 -15.71
CA ARG A 92 -30.28 6.21 -15.32
C ARG A 92 -31.31 5.16 -14.86
N SER A 93 -31.17 3.90 -15.25
CA SER A 93 -31.99 2.77 -14.78
C SER A 93 -31.55 2.20 -13.43
N ALA A 94 -30.51 2.78 -12.84
CA ALA A 94 -29.84 2.29 -11.64
C ALA A 94 -30.78 2.02 -10.44
N SER A 95 -31.82 2.82 -10.24
CA SER A 95 -32.63 2.73 -9.03
C SER A 95 -33.56 1.50 -8.95
N GLN A 96 -34.06 0.99 -10.09
CA GLN A 96 -34.92 -0.20 -10.10
C GLN A 96 -34.09 -1.50 -10.03
N GLU A 97 -33.01 -1.59 -10.79
CA GLU A 97 -32.10 -2.75 -10.79
C GLU A 97 -31.36 -2.88 -9.46
N GLU A 98 -30.95 -1.76 -8.86
CA GLU A 98 -30.34 -1.71 -7.52
C GLU A 98 -31.30 -2.24 -6.45
N SER A 99 -32.58 -1.87 -6.53
CA SER A 99 -33.59 -2.32 -5.61
C SER A 99 -33.94 -3.80 -5.75
N ALA A 100 -33.96 -4.33 -6.97
CA ALA A 100 -34.23 -5.74 -7.23
C ALA A 100 -33.07 -6.63 -6.74
N GLY A 101 -31.84 -6.33 -7.14
CA GLY A 101 -30.66 -7.09 -6.70
C GLY A 101 -30.41 -7.06 -5.19
N ALA A 102 -30.65 -5.91 -4.55
CA ALA A 102 -30.58 -5.81 -3.09
C ALA A 102 -31.69 -6.60 -2.39
N ALA A 103 -32.88 -6.70 -2.99
CA ALA A 103 -33.99 -7.47 -2.43
C ALA A 103 -33.70 -8.99 -2.52
N ASP A 104 -33.20 -9.48 -3.66
CA ASP A 104 -32.84 -10.88 -3.86
C ASP A 104 -31.71 -11.31 -2.89
N LEU A 105 -30.73 -10.45 -2.69
CA LEU A 105 -29.67 -10.66 -1.70
C LEU A 105 -30.23 -10.69 -0.28
N ALA A 106 -31.12 -9.77 0.07
CA ALA A 106 -31.73 -9.71 1.39
C ALA A 106 -32.61 -10.95 1.66
N GLU A 107 -33.26 -11.50 0.64
CA GLU A 107 -33.97 -12.76 0.72
C GLU A 107 -33.06 -13.93 1.04
N TYR A 108 -31.94 -14.04 0.30
CA TYR A 108 -30.92 -15.08 0.54
C TYR A 108 -30.29 -14.96 1.94
N VAL A 109 -29.99 -13.75 2.40
CA VAL A 109 -29.42 -13.53 3.76
C VAL A 109 -30.37 -13.98 4.86
N ARG A 110 -31.69 -13.91 4.65
CA ARG A 110 -32.71 -14.37 5.65
C ARG A 110 -32.80 -15.89 5.71
N ASP A 111 -32.65 -16.57 4.58
CA ASP A 111 -32.76 -18.03 4.48
C ASP A 111 -31.56 -18.59 3.65
N PRO A 112 -30.35 -18.57 4.22
CA PRO A 112 -29.15 -19.02 3.52
C PRO A 112 -29.10 -20.54 3.42
N THR A 113 -28.59 -21.04 2.31
CA THR A 113 -28.43 -22.48 2.07
C THR A 113 -27.51 -23.11 3.14
N PRO A 114 -27.98 -24.12 3.89
CA PRO A 114 -27.16 -24.82 4.87
C PRO A 114 -25.88 -25.39 4.26
N GLY A 115 -24.75 -25.26 4.97
CA GLY A 115 -23.44 -25.74 4.49
C GLY A 115 -22.77 -24.85 3.44
N THR A 116 -23.40 -23.76 3.01
CA THR A 116 -22.82 -22.77 2.09
C THR A 116 -22.45 -21.49 2.82
N VAL A 117 -21.20 -21.03 2.61
CA VAL A 117 -20.71 -19.73 3.09
C VAL A 117 -20.40 -18.85 1.90
N LEU A 118 -21.06 -17.70 1.81
CA LEU A 118 -20.96 -16.75 0.71
C LEU A 118 -20.21 -15.49 1.16
N ILE A 119 -19.11 -15.17 0.49
CA ILE A 119 -18.28 -14.01 0.81
C ILE A 119 -18.24 -13.05 -0.36
N PHE A 120 -18.72 -11.84 -0.16
CA PHE A 120 -18.56 -10.74 -1.09
C PHE A 120 -17.32 -9.92 -0.75
N VAL A 121 -16.49 -9.60 -1.75
CA VAL A 121 -15.24 -8.85 -1.57
C VAL A 121 -15.24 -7.62 -2.47
N SER A 122 -15.12 -6.45 -1.87
CA SER A 122 -14.85 -5.19 -2.56
C SER A 122 -13.53 -4.62 -2.08
N SER A 123 -12.49 -4.77 -2.90
CA SER A 123 -11.12 -4.35 -2.60
C SER A 123 -10.65 -3.12 -3.37
N ARG A 124 -11.50 -2.56 -4.21
CA ARG A 124 -11.14 -1.47 -5.13
C ARG A 124 -11.12 -0.10 -4.46
N TYR A 125 -11.97 0.13 -3.48
CA TYR A 125 -12.17 1.45 -2.88
C TYR A 125 -11.60 1.53 -1.47
N ASP A 126 -11.08 2.74 -1.14
CA ASP A 126 -10.62 3.07 0.20
C ASP A 126 -11.75 3.71 1.02
N PHE A 127 -11.62 3.69 2.34
CA PHE A 127 -12.54 4.33 3.29
C PHE A 127 -12.32 5.85 3.40
N GLU A 128 -11.27 6.37 2.79
CA GLU A 128 -10.86 7.76 2.88
C GLU A 128 -10.70 8.42 1.50
N GLY A 129 -10.57 9.74 1.49
CA GLY A 129 -10.32 10.52 0.28
C GLY A 129 -11.49 10.49 -0.72
N GLU A 130 -11.15 10.53 -2.01
CA GLU A 130 -12.13 10.60 -3.11
C GLU A 130 -12.94 9.31 -3.30
N GLU A 131 -12.47 8.19 -2.77
CA GLU A 131 -13.11 6.89 -2.92
C GLU A 131 -14.14 6.60 -1.84
N ARG A 132 -14.12 7.34 -0.73
CA ARG A 132 -15.02 7.19 0.40
C ARG A 132 -16.51 7.13 -0.01
N ALA A 133 -16.95 8.06 -0.86
CA ALA A 133 -18.33 8.08 -1.33
C ALA A 133 -18.73 6.82 -2.14
N LYS A 134 -17.76 6.23 -2.86
CA LYS A 134 -17.97 4.97 -3.59
C LYS A 134 -18.06 3.80 -2.61
N MET A 135 -17.19 3.76 -1.61
CA MET A 135 -17.22 2.76 -0.54
C MET A 135 -18.55 2.81 0.23
N GLU A 136 -19.04 4.00 0.59
CA GLU A 136 -20.33 4.19 1.27
C GLU A 136 -21.50 3.65 0.42
N ARG A 137 -21.44 3.80 -0.91
CA ARG A 137 -22.44 3.21 -1.83
C ARG A 137 -22.40 1.69 -1.81
N VAL A 138 -21.21 1.08 -1.81
CA VAL A 138 -21.06 -0.38 -1.68
C VAL A 138 -21.65 -0.85 -0.35
N GLN A 139 -21.29 -0.20 0.76
CA GLN A 139 -21.81 -0.53 2.09
C GLN A 139 -23.34 -0.43 2.13
N LYS A 140 -23.93 0.59 1.50
CA LYS A 140 -25.38 0.78 1.43
C LYS A 140 -26.07 -0.35 0.66
N PHE A 141 -25.52 -0.74 -0.49
CA PHE A 141 -26.08 -1.83 -1.31
C PHE A 141 -26.09 -3.16 -0.56
N PHE A 142 -24.98 -3.49 0.11
CA PHE A 142 -24.84 -4.74 0.88
C PHE A 142 -25.27 -4.62 2.34
N SER A 143 -26.04 -3.61 2.71
CA SER A 143 -26.43 -3.32 4.11
C SER A 143 -27.26 -4.42 4.78
N CYS A 144 -27.86 -5.34 4.01
CA CYS A 144 -28.56 -6.51 4.53
C CYS A 144 -27.61 -7.59 5.10
N ILE A 145 -26.31 -7.54 4.78
CA ILE A 145 -25.31 -8.49 5.29
C ILE A 145 -24.87 -8.05 6.69
N PRO A 146 -25.09 -8.89 7.72
CA PRO A 146 -24.83 -8.49 9.10
C PRO A 146 -23.33 -8.52 9.47
N GLU A 147 -22.54 -9.36 8.79
CA GLU A 147 -21.12 -9.50 9.05
C GLU A 147 -20.29 -8.74 8.02
N VAL A 148 -19.73 -7.61 8.45
CA VAL A 148 -18.87 -6.76 7.62
C VAL A 148 -17.48 -6.71 8.25
N VAL A 149 -16.43 -7.03 7.43
CA VAL A 149 -15.03 -6.96 7.82
C VAL A 149 -14.35 -5.87 7.00
N GLU A 150 -13.67 -4.94 7.68
CA GLU A 150 -13.00 -3.80 7.03
C GLU A 150 -11.48 -4.02 6.98
N PHE A 151 -10.94 -4.06 5.77
CA PHE A 151 -9.53 -4.23 5.47
C PHE A 151 -8.92 -2.87 5.12
N ARG A 152 -8.58 -2.10 6.16
CA ARG A 152 -7.97 -0.78 6.02
C ARG A 152 -6.48 -0.88 5.78
N PRO A 153 -5.88 -0.03 4.92
CA PRO A 153 -4.44 0.03 4.74
C PRO A 153 -3.70 0.21 6.07
N TYR A 154 -2.51 -0.36 6.16
CA TYR A 154 -1.66 -0.15 7.32
C TYR A 154 -1.19 1.32 7.39
N THR A 155 -1.18 1.86 8.60
CA THR A 155 -0.42 3.08 8.89
C THR A 155 1.06 2.75 8.98
N VAL A 156 1.93 3.77 8.90
CA VAL A 156 3.39 3.56 9.07
C VAL A 156 3.70 2.87 10.41
N GLU A 157 2.99 3.24 11.47
CA GLU A 157 3.18 2.66 12.80
C GLU A 157 2.75 1.19 12.85
N SER A 158 1.54 0.86 12.38
CA SER A 158 1.06 -0.52 12.35
C SER A 158 1.86 -1.41 11.38
N ALA A 159 2.39 -0.85 10.28
CA ALA A 159 3.28 -1.56 9.37
C ALA A 159 4.66 -1.86 10.01
N ARG A 160 5.17 -0.97 10.89
CA ARG A 160 6.39 -1.26 11.65
C ARG A 160 6.18 -2.41 12.62
N HIS A 161 5.10 -2.42 13.37
CA HIS A 161 4.77 -3.56 14.24
C HIS A 161 4.63 -4.85 13.45
N LEU A 162 3.93 -4.82 12.32
CA LEU A 162 3.85 -5.99 11.44
C LEU A 162 5.23 -6.49 11.01
N ALA A 163 6.13 -5.57 10.61
CA ALA A 163 7.47 -5.93 10.17
C ALA A 163 8.32 -6.52 11.30
N GLU A 164 8.19 -6.00 12.53
CA GLU A 164 8.84 -6.52 13.73
C GLU A 164 8.34 -7.94 14.07
N ASP A 165 7.03 -8.15 14.05
CA ASP A 165 6.40 -9.45 14.32
C ASP A 165 6.84 -10.49 13.28
N LEU A 166 6.77 -10.16 12.00
CA LEU A 166 7.20 -11.04 10.91
C LEU A 166 8.69 -11.38 10.98
N ALA A 167 9.54 -10.40 11.30
CA ALA A 167 10.97 -10.62 11.47
C ALA A 167 11.25 -11.54 12.66
N SER A 168 10.54 -11.34 13.77
CA SER A 168 10.65 -12.20 14.97
C SER A 168 10.20 -13.64 14.67
N GLU A 169 9.07 -13.83 14.00
CA GLU A 169 8.57 -15.15 13.58
C GLU A 169 9.54 -15.86 12.62
N ALA A 170 10.18 -15.09 11.74
CA ALA A 170 11.17 -15.60 10.79
C ALA A 170 12.56 -15.84 11.42
N GLY A 171 12.76 -15.49 12.70
CA GLY A 171 14.06 -15.56 13.38
C GLY A 171 15.09 -14.56 12.83
N LEU A 172 14.63 -13.50 12.17
CA LEU A 172 15.48 -12.49 11.55
C LEU A 172 15.84 -11.39 12.55
N GLN A 173 17.14 -11.16 12.77
CA GLN A 173 17.61 -10.07 13.63
C GLN A 173 17.65 -8.76 12.84
N ILE A 174 16.73 -7.84 13.12
CA ILE A 174 16.63 -6.52 12.49
C ILE A 174 16.49 -5.43 13.57
N GLY A 175 17.13 -4.28 13.38
CA GLY A 175 17.01 -3.15 14.29
C GLY A 175 15.84 -2.24 13.96
N LEU A 176 15.41 -1.40 14.92
CA LEU A 176 14.28 -0.47 14.74
C LEU A 176 14.54 0.55 13.63
N SER A 177 15.79 0.96 13.42
CA SER A 177 16.17 1.86 12.32
C SER A 177 15.99 1.20 10.95
N GLU A 178 16.40 -0.07 10.85
CA GLU A 178 16.30 -0.87 9.64
C GLU A 178 14.82 -1.22 9.34
N VAL A 179 14.02 -1.53 10.36
CA VAL A 179 12.56 -1.69 10.21
C VAL A 179 11.93 -0.40 9.68
N GLY A 180 12.33 0.76 10.24
CA GLY A 180 11.87 2.06 9.75
C GLY A 180 12.20 2.27 8.28
N LEU A 181 13.45 2.02 7.87
CA LEU A 181 13.90 2.15 6.49
C LEU A 181 13.12 1.20 5.55
N LEU A 182 12.92 -0.05 5.96
CA LEU A 182 12.16 -1.05 5.21
C LEU A 182 10.71 -0.58 4.97
N VAL A 183 10.00 -0.20 6.02
CA VAL A 183 8.60 0.22 5.96
C VAL A 183 8.42 1.49 5.13
N ASP A 184 9.29 2.48 5.34
CA ASP A 184 9.25 3.74 4.60
C ASP A 184 9.55 3.52 3.10
N SER A 185 10.47 2.58 2.76
CA SER A 185 10.81 2.21 1.38
C SER A 185 9.65 1.54 0.65
N LEU A 186 8.79 0.86 1.38
CA LEU A 186 7.67 0.10 0.85
C LEU A 186 6.32 0.83 1.00
N ALA A 187 6.34 2.11 1.45
CA ALA A 187 5.14 2.92 1.68
C ALA A 187 4.11 2.22 2.57
N ALA A 188 4.56 1.50 3.60
CA ALA A 188 3.74 0.71 4.53
C ALA A 188 2.87 -0.38 3.87
N ASP A 189 3.19 -0.83 2.64
CA ASP A 189 2.49 -1.92 1.96
C ASP A 189 2.82 -3.26 2.63
N ALA A 190 1.84 -3.83 3.33
CA ALA A 190 2.00 -5.06 4.09
C ALA A 190 2.41 -6.26 3.22
N SER A 191 1.85 -6.42 2.03
CA SER A 191 2.17 -7.53 1.12
C SER A 191 3.63 -7.47 0.68
N ARG A 192 4.13 -6.27 0.39
CA ARG A 192 5.54 -6.06 0.04
C ARG A 192 6.47 -6.28 1.22
N ILE A 193 6.09 -5.79 2.42
CA ILE A 193 6.87 -5.99 3.65
C ILE A 193 7.09 -7.48 3.93
N VAL A 194 6.05 -8.30 3.82
CA VAL A 194 6.14 -9.76 4.01
C VAL A 194 7.15 -10.38 3.04
N ASN A 195 7.06 -10.04 1.77
CA ASN A 195 7.95 -10.57 0.74
C ASN A 195 9.42 -10.13 0.95
N GLU A 196 9.62 -8.88 1.34
CA GLU A 196 10.96 -8.35 1.57
C GLU A 196 11.60 -8.91 2.84
N ILE A 197 10.83 -9.12 3.91
CA ILE A 197 11.33 -9.79 5.13
C ILE A 197 11.76 -11.23 4.81
N GLU A 198 10.97 -11.97 4.04
CA GLU A 198 11.35 -13.33 3.64
C GLU A 198 12.61 -13.33 2.75
N LYS A 199 12.73 -12.39 1.84
CA LYS A 199 13.92 -12.20 1.01
C LYS A 199 15.15 -11.86 1.84
N LEU A 200 15.03 -10.95 2.79
CA LEU A 200 16.10 -10.61 3.74
C LEU A 200 16.49 -11.82 4.59
N ARG A 201 15.52 -12.60 5.07
CA ARG A 201 15.76 -13.84 5.80
C ARG A 201 16.60 -14.84 5.00
N LEU A 202 16.27 -15.02 3.73
CA LEU A 202 17.01 -15.93 2.84
C LEU A 202 18.44 -15.43 2.55
N TYR A 203 18.61 -14.11 2.45
CA TYR A 203 19.90 -13.51 2.16
C TYR A 203 20.85 -13.46 3.36
N VAL A 204 20.36 -13.01 4.50
CA VAL A 204 21.17 -12.82 5.72
C VAL A 204 21.32 -14.12 6.52
N GLY A 205 20.36 -15.02 6.42
CA GLY A 205 20.27 -16.20 7.27
C GLY A 205 19.99 -15.83 8.73
N THR A 206 20.29 -16.77 9.65
CA THR A 206 20.10 -16.56 11.09
C THR A 206 21.36 -16.08 11.83
N ASN A 207 22.48 -15.93 11.11
CA ASN A 207 23.80 -15.81 11.70
C ASN A 207 24.26 -14.37 11.95
N ARG A 208 23.61 -13.38 11.38
CA ARG A 208 23.94 -11.98 11.57
C ARG A 208 22.71 -11.08 11.54
N LYS A 209 22.86 -9.85 12.04
CA LYS A 209 21.81 -8.83 11.94
C LYS A 209 21.69 -8.30 10.52
N VAL A 210 20.47 -7.92 10.15
CA VAL A 210 20.19 -7.11 8.96
C VAL A 210 20.81 -5.74 9.16
N THR A 211 21.52 -5.26 8.14
CA THR A 211 22.08 -3.91 8.10
C THR A 211 21.26 -3.01 7.17
N ALA A 212 21.44 -1.70 7.30
CA ALA A 212 20.86 -0.75 6.35
C ALA A 212 21.31 -1.04 4.91
N ASP A 213 22.58 -1.45 4.73
CA ASP A 213 23.15 -1.80 3.43
C ASP A 213 22.42 -2.98 2.78
N ASP A 214 22.05 -4.01 3.56
CA ASP A 214 21.25 -5.14 3.05
C ASP A 214 19.90 -4.67 2.50
N ILE A 215 19.22 -3.76 3.23
CA ILE A 215 17.94 -3.22 2.81
C ILE A 215 18.09 -2.40 1.54
N LEU A 216 19.11 -1.53 1.47
CA LEU A 216 19.34 -0.66 0.33
C LEU A 216 19.71 -1.45 -0.93
N GLN A 217 20.41 -2.56 -0.77
CA GLN A 217 20.79 -3.43 -1.88
C GLN A 217 19.63 -4.29 -2.38
N LEU A 218 18.79 -4.78 -1.48
CA LEU A 218 17.78 -5.79 -1.81
C LEU A 218 16.38 -5.23 -1.98
N VAL A 219 16.02 -4.17 -1.23
CA VAL A 219 14.65 -3.65 -1.20
C VAL A 219 14.44 -2.61 -2.29
N PRO A 220 13.49 -2.78 -3.18
CA PRO A 220 13.17 -1.79 -4.20
C PRO A 220 12.84 -0.42 -3.60
N ASN A 221 13.34 0.64 -4.22
CA ASN A 221 13.16 2.04 -3.81
C ASN A 221 13.79 2.45 -2.47
N ALA A 222 14.53 1.59 -1.77
CA ALA A 222 15.18 1.96 -0.53
C ALA A 222 16.16 3.13 -0.74
N GLN A 223 16.92 3.12 -1.82
CA GLN A 223 17.81 4.21 -2.22
C GLN A 223 17.05 5.52 -2.45
N ALA A 224 15.95 5.47 -3.22
CA ALA A 224 15.10 6.65 -3.43
C ALA A 224 14.57 7.20 -2.10
N THR A 225 14.20 6.33 -1.16
CA THR A 225 13.77 6.71 0.18
C THR A 225 14.87 7.43 0.95
N THR A 226 16.13 6.98 0.86
CA THR A 226 17.27 7.66 1.48
C THR A 226 17.50 9.05 0.89
N ILE A 227 17.36 9.22 -0.44
CA ILE A 227 17.42 10.54 -1.09
C ILE A 227 16.28 11.45 -0.62
N PHE A 228 15.05 10.93 -0.43
CA PHE A 228 13.94 11.73 0.12
C PHE A 228 14.16 12.10 1.59
N ALA A 229 14.71 11.20 2.39
CA ALA A 229 15.10 11.50 3.76
C ALA A 229 16.17 12.62 3.80
N LEU A 230 17.14 12.58 2.88
CA LEU A 230 18.11 13.67 2.69
C LEU A 230 17.41 14.99 2.32
N VAL A 231 16.51 14.99 1.33
CA VAL A 231 15.73 16.20 0.95
C VAL A 231 14.96 16.76 2.13
N SER A 232 14.30 15.91 2.91
CA SER A 232 13.55 16.31 4.10
C SER A 232 14.44 16.92 5.19
N ALA A 233 15.62 16.35 5.43
CA ALA A 233 16.60 16.88 6.39
C ALA A 233 17.17 18.23 5.92
N LEU A 234 17.50 18.35 4.63
CA LEU A 234 17.93 19.61 4.00
C LEU A 234 16.85 20.71 4.13
N GLY A 235 15.59 20.34 3.91
CA GLY A 235 14.45 21.27 4.03
C GLY A 235 14.31 21.86 5.43
N ARG A 236 14.57 21.05 6.45
CA ARG A 236 14.57 21.47 7.86
C ARG A 236 15.84 22.18 8.31
N GLY A 237 16.88 22.26 7.48
CA GLY A 237 18.19 22.78 7.86
C GLY A 237 18.93 21.85 8.85
N ASP A 238 18.51 20.58 8.97
CA ASP A 238 19.14 19.62 9.89
C ASP A 238 20.41 19.04 9.24
N ARG A 239 21.52 19.79 9.45
CA ARG A 239 22.84 19.45 8.91
C ARG A 239 23.31 18.07 9.35
N LYS A 240 23.12 17.74 10.63
CA LYS A 240 23.59 16.46 11.19
C LYS A 240 22.90 15.26 10.52
N ARG A 241 21.57 15.32 10.38
CA ARG A 241 20.83 14.27 9.69
C ARG A 241 21.12 14.24 8.20
N SER A 242 21.30 15.39 7.56
CA SER A 242 21.65 15.45 6.13
C SER A 242 22.98 14.77 5.86
N LEU A 243 24.01 15.02 6.69
CA LEU A 243 25.30 14.33 6.57
C LEU A 243 25.18 12.83 6.85
N GLY A 244 24.35 12.41 7.82
CA GLY A 244 24.11 11.00 8.09
C GLY A 244 23.48 10.27 6.88
N HIS A 245 22.48 10.88 6.24
CA HIS A 245 21.88 10.33 5.00
C HIS A 245 22.85 10.34 3.83
N LEU A 246 23.69 11.37 3.72
CA LEU A 246 24.77 11.42 2.73
C LEU A 246 25.80 10.30 2.97
N ASP A 247 26.23 10.07 4.20
CA ASP A 247 27.14 8.98 4.55
C ASP A 247 26.59 7.60 4.17
N THR A 248 25.28 7.44 4.31
CA THR A 248 24.58 6.22 3.89
C THR A 248 24.69 6.06 2.37
N LEU A 249 24.32 7.06 1.59
CA LEU A 249 24.39 7.04 0.12
C LEU A 249 25.83 6.77 -0.40
N LEU A 250 26.84 7.36 0.26
CA LEU A 250 28.26 7.20 -0.14
C LEU A 250 28.79 5.80 0.16
N ARG A 251 28.44 5.21 1.32
CA ARG A 251 28.88 3.86 1.70
C ARG A 251 28.31 2.77 0.79
N GLU A 252 27.14 3.01 0.22
CA GLU A 252 26.46 2.08 -0.68
C GLU A 252 27.04 2.06 -2.09
N GLY A 253 28.07 2.87 -2.36
CA GLY A 253 28.67 2.97 -3.70
C GLY A 253 27.69 3.55 -4.73
N GLU A 254 26.71 4.36 -4.28
CA GLU A 254 25.75 5.02 -5.16
C GLU A 254 26.48 5.84 -6.23
N TYR A 255 26.00 5.73 -7.47
CA TYR A 255 26.43 6.60 -8.54
C TYR A 255 25.90 8.02 -8.29
N LEU A 256 26.68 8.84 -7.60
CA LEU A 256 26.30 10.18 -7.13
C LEU A 256 25.68 11.09 -8.19
N PRO A 257 26.10 11.09 -9.47
CA PRO A 257 25.43 11.84 -10.51
C PRO A 257 23.94 11.44 -10.69
N LEU A 258 23.59 10.17 -10.44
CA LEU A 258 22.19 9.73 -10.45
C LEU A 258 21.43 10.30 -9.25
N ALA A 259 22.02 10.28 -8.06
CA ALA A 259 21.45 10.89 -6.87
C ALA A 259 21.21 12.40 -7.06
N LEU A 260 22.19 13.12 -7.63
CA LEU A 260 22.03 14.54 -7.97
C LEU A 260 20.94 14.79 -9.02
N THR A 261 20.82 13.94 -10.03
CA THR A 261 19.74 14.01 -11.02
C THR A 261 18.38 13.85 -10.37
N PHE A 262 18.27 12.96 -9.40
CA PHE A 262 17.07 12.74 -8.63
C PHE A 262 16.70 13.94 -7.75
N LEU A 263 17.68 14.50 -7.03
CA LEU A 263 17.55 15.73 -6.24
C LEU A 263 17.12 16.92 -7.12
N ALA A 264 17.78 17.11 -8.28
CA ALA A 264 17.41 18.15 -9.23
C ALA A 264 15.97 18.02 -9.73
N THR A 265 15.56 16.80 -10.06
CA THR A 265 14.19 16.52 -10.50
C THR A 265 13.19 16.81 -9.40
N GLN A 266 13.48 16.40 -8.17
CA GLN A 266 12.62 16.64 -7.01
C GLN A 266 12.42 18.13 -6.75
N PHE A 267 13.50 18.91 -6.72
CA PHE A 267 13.42 20.35 -6.50
C PHE A 267 12.71 21.09 -7.66
N ARG A 268 12.90 20.66 -8.92
CA ARG A 268 12.18 21.24 -10.07
C ARG A 268 10.68 20.96 -10.00
N LEU A 269 10.27 19.72 -9.70
CA LEU A 269 8.85 19.39 -9.55
C LEU A 269 8.22 20.15 -8.37
N ALA A 270 8.94 20.29 -7.27
CA ALA A 270 8.48 21.10 -6.14
C ALA A 270 8.38 22.59 -6.50
N MET A 271 9.29 23.15 -7.30
CA MET A 271 9.22 24.52 -7.78
C MET A 271 7.99 24.75 -8.64
N VAL A 272 7.72 23.87 -9.63
CA VAL A 272 6.51 23.96 -10.47
C VAL A 272 5.24 23.89 -9.62
N ALA A 273 5.19 22.98 -8.66
CA ALA A 273 4.05 22.85 -7.75
C ALA A 273 3.87 24.11 -6.88
N HIS A 274 4.97 24.72 -6.42
CA HIS A 274 4.96 25.95 -5.62
C HIS A 274 4.46 27.14 -6.45
N GLU A 275 4.97 27.32 -7.69
CA GLU A 275 4.55 28.38 -8.61
C GLU A 275 3.08 28.25 -9.01
N ALA A 276 2.58 27.04 -9.17
CA ALA A 276 1.17 26.76 -9.45
C ALA A 276 0.26 26.89 -8.20
N GLY A 277 0.82 27.22 -7.03
CA GLY A 277 0.06 27.39 -5.78
C GLY A 277 -0.61 26.13 -5.25
N LEU A 278 -0.06 24.95 -5.57
CA LEU A 278 -0.63 23.66 -5.19
C LEU A 278 -0.35 23.39 -3.71
N ARG A 279 -1.40 23.02 -2.95
CA ARG A 279 -1.33 22.87 -1.48
C ARG A 279 -1.70 21.48 -0.99
N THR A 280 -1.96 20.53 -1.88
CA THR A 280 -2.24 19.12 -1.52
C THR A 280 -1.59 18.18 -2.52
N SER A 281 -1.28 16.96 -2.09
CA SER A 281 -0.74 15.92 -2.97
C SER A 281 -1.68 15.57 -4.12
N GLN A 282 -2.99 15.63 -3.89
CA GLN A 282 -4.02 15.40 -4.92
C GLN A 282 -3.99 16.47 -6.02
N GLN A 283 -3.88 17.76 -5.63
CA GLN A 283 -3.73 18.86 -6.58
C GLN A 283 -2.45 18.71 -7.42
N ILE A 284 -1.36 18.31 -6.78
CA ILE A 284 -0.07 18.04 -7.43
C ILE A 284 -0.23 16.92 -8.45
N GLN A 285 -0.81 15.79 -8.07
CA GLN A 285 -1.05 14.67 -8.97
C GLN A 285 -1.90 15.09 -10.18
N ALA A 286 -3.03 15.75 -9.94
CA ALA A 286 -3.92 16.21 -11.00
C ALA A 286 -3.25 17.22 -11.95
N HIS A 287 -2.44 18.15 -11.41
CA HIS A 287 -1.73 19.15 -12.20
C HIS A 287 -0.69 18.52 -13.14
N PHE A 288 0.18 17.63 -12.59
CA PHE A 288 1.21 16.97 -13.40
C PHE A 288 0.62 15.99 -14.43
N THR A 289 -0.49 15.33 -14.10
CA THR A 289 -1.23 14.49 -15.06
C THR A 289 -1.73 15.30 -16.26
N LYS A 290 -2.24 16.54 -16.02
CA LYS A 290 -2.64 17.47 -17.10
C LYS A 290 -1.46 17.90 -17.97
N LEU A 291 -0.28 18.00 -17.41
CA LEU A 291 0.96 18.31 -18.13
C LEU A 291 1.58 17.08 -18.84
N GLY A 292 0.92 15.91 -18.81
CA GLY A 292 1.43 14.69 -19.40
C GLY A 292 2.53 14.00 -18.57
N ILE A 293 2.79 14.48 -17.37
CA ILE A 293 3.80 13.91 -16.47
C ILE A 293 3.08 12.94 -15.53
N ARG A 294 3.43 11.64 -15.63
CA ARG A 294 2.83 10.60 -14.79
C ARG A 294 3.42 10.66 -13.39
N VAL A 295 2.62 11.14 -12.43
CA VAL A 295 2.98 11.22 -11.02
C VAL A 295 2.04 10.32 -10.23
N TRP A 296 2.58 9.25 -9.62
CA TRP A 296 1.84 8.36 -8.74
C TRP A 296 1.60 9.02 -7.38
N ARG A 297 0.64 8.53 -6.60
CA ARG A 297 0.23 9.08 -5.30
C ARG A 297 1.43 9.34 -4.37
N ASP A 298 2.30 8.35 -4.20
CA ASP A 298 3.48 8.47 -3.31
C ASP A 298 4.45 9.56 -3.80
N ARG A 299 4.62 9.66 -5.12
CA ARG A 299 5.46 10.71 -5.69
C ARG A 299 4.86 12.10 -5.51
N ALA A 300 3.53 12.22 -5.61
CA ALA A 300 2.82 13.49 -5.36
C ALA A 300 2.97 13.90 -3.90
N GLU A 301 2.90 12.95 -2.97
CA GLU A 301 3.11 13.21 -1.54
C GLU A 301 4.53 13.67 -1.24
N GLN A 302 5.55 13.04 -1.84
CA GLN A 302 6.95 13.45 -1.71
C GLN A 302 7.20 14.86 -2.25
N ILE A 303 6.56 15.23 -3.39
CA ILE A 303 6.63 16.57 -3.93
C ILE A 303 5.97 17.56 -2.97
N TYR A 304 4.81 17.22 -2.41
CA TYR A 304 4.11 18.05 -1.43
C TYR A 304 4.95 18.31 -0.19
N GLN A 305 5.58 17.27 0.37
CA GLN A 305 6.49 17.42 1.52
C GLN A 305 7.67 18.34 1.19
N THR A 306 8.21 18.26 -0.04
CA THR A 306 9.28 19.17 -0.46
C THR A 306 8.78 20.62 -0.59
N VAL A 307 7.58 20.85 -1.14
CA VAL A 307 6.96 22.17 -1.23
C VAL A 307 6.75 22.79 0.15
N THR A 308 6.36 21.99 1.14
CA THR A 308 6.15 22.47 2.51
C THR A 308 7.46 22.74 3.26
N ALA A 309 8.53 22.00 2.93
CA ALA A 309 9.84 22.12 3.59
C ALA A 309 10.71 23.27 3.03
N PHE A 310 10.48 23.68 1.78
CA PHE A 310 11.31 24.69 1.09
C PHE A 310 10.45 25.86 0.59
N SER A 311 10.88 27.09 0.84
CA SER A 311 10.34 28.26 0.16
C SER A 311 10.83 28.32 -1.31
N ALA A 312 10.13 29.10 -2.18
CA ALA A 312 10.53 29.26 -3.58
C ALA A 312 11.99 29.71 -3.74
N GLY A 313 12.44 30.68 -2.93
CA GLY A 313 13.83 31.15 -2.97
C GLY A 313 14.84 30.08 -2.52
N ARG A 314 14.46 29.18 -1.58
CA ARG A 314 15.31 28.04 -1.20
C ARG A 314 15.33 26.98 -2.28
N LEU A 315 14.21 26.71 -2.97
CA LEU A 315 14.15 25.77 -4.11
C LEU A 315 15.03 26.24 -5.26
N ALA A 316 14.96 27.53 -5.65
CA ALA A 316 15.81 28.08 -6.69
C ALA A 316 17.31 27.90 -6.37
N ARG A 317 17.73 28.30 -5.17
CA ARG A 317 19.11 28.08 -4.70
C ARG A 317 19.50 26.60 -4.67
N ALA A 318 18.60 25.71 -4.25
CA ALA A 318 18.87 24.28 -4.22
C ALA A 318 19.13 23.72 -5.62
N ILE A 319 18.35 24.12 -6.62
CA ILE A 319 18.54 23.72 -8.03
C ILE A 319 19.91 24.21 -8.55
N GLU A 320 20.29 25.45 -8.27
CA GLU A 320 21.60 26.00 -8.67
C GLU A 320 22.76 25.26 -8.02
N LYS A 321 22.66 24.97 -6.72
CA LYS A 321 23.71 24.25 -5.97
C LYS A 321 23.85 22.81 -6.41
N VAL A 322 22.74 22.11 -6.67
CA VAL A 322 22.77 20.73 -7.24
C VAL A 322 23.41 20.76 -8.64
N SER A 323 23.09 21.73 -9.48
CA SER A 323 23.72 21.87 -10.81
C SER A 323 25.21 22.16 -10.72
N SER A 324 25.65 22.93 -9.72
CA SER A 324 27.08 23.20 -9.48
C SER A 324 27.80 21.94 -8.99
N ALA A 325 27.18 21.17 -8.08
CA ALA A 325 27.74 19.91 -7.60
C ALA A 325 27.85 18.86 -8.74
N ASP A 326 26.82 18.75 -9.60
CA ASP A 326 26.87 17.82 -10.75
C ASP A 326 28.01 18.16 -11.72
N ARG A 327 28.26 19.46 -11.97
CA ARG A 327 29.43 19.87 -12.75
C ARG A 327 30.75 19.54 -12.05
N ALA A 328 30.85 19.80 -10.75
CA ALA A 328 32.07 19.54 -9.99
C ALA A 328 32.44 18.04 -10.00
N LEU A 329 31.45 17.16 -9.92
CA LEU A 329 31.70 15.70 -10.03
C LEU A 329 32.18 15.26 -11.40
N ARG A 330 31.90 16.03 -12.47
CA ARG A 330 32.27 15.68 -13.87
C ARG A 330 33.59 16.30 -14.33
N ASP A 331 33.85 17.56 -13.95
CA ASP A 331 34.91 18.38 -14.55
C ASP A 331 36.22 18.38 -13.74
N ALA A 332 36.12 18.34 -12.42
CA ALA A 332 37.32 18.30 -11.56
C ALA A 332 37.46 16.89 -11.00
N ARG A 333 38.59 16.51 -10.49
CA ARG A 333 38.74 15.29 -9.70
C ARG A 333 38.74 15.59 -8.19
N PRO A 334 37.73 16.32 -7.65
CA PRO A 334 37.57 16.44 -6.22
C PRO A 334 37.16 15.07 -5.70
N ASP A 335 37.38 14.83 -4.44
CA ASP A 335 36.75 13.73 -3.73
C ASP A 335 35.21 13.94 -3.77
N ASP A 336 34.51 12.99 -4.33
CA ASP A 336 33.05 13.02 -4.50
C ASP A 336 32.35 13.33 -3.17
N ARG A 337 32.89 12.83 -2.08
CA ARG A 337 32.41 13.11 -0.72
C ARG A 337 32.47 14.60 -0.40
N VAL A 338 33.59 15.27 -0.69
CA VAL A 338 33.77 16.70 -0.41
C VAL A 338 32.75 17.55 -1.17
N VAL A 339 32.52 17.22 -2.46
CA VAL A 339 31.50 17.92 -3.28
C VAL A 339 30.10 17.80 -2.67
N MET A 340 29.75 16.59 -2.22
CA MET A 340 28.43 16.35 -1.65
C MET A 340 28.29 16.96 -0.24
N GLU A 341 29.35 16.95 0.58
CA GLU A 341 29.35 17.63 1.87
C GLU A 341 29.20 19.16 1.69
N GLU A 342 29.90 19.76 0.74
CA GLU A 342 29.74 21.19 0.39
C GLU A 342 28.31 21.50 -0.05
N LEU A 343 27.68 20.63 -0.83
CA LEU A 343 26.26 20.76 -1.21
C LEU A 343 25.39 20.79 0.04
N VAL A 344 25.55 19.83 0.97
CA VAL A 344 24.79 19.77 2.23
C VAL A 344 25.02 21.05 3.05
N PHE A 345 26.26 21.49 3.23
CA PHE A 345 26.57 22.73 3.96
C PHE A 345 25.88 23.95 3.34
N SER A 346 25.92 24.05 2.01
CA SER A 346 25.32 25.20 1.29
C SER A 346 23.79 25.25 1.34
N LEU A 347 23.14 24.09 1.54
CA LEU A 347 21.68 23.99 1.61
C LEU A 347 21.13 24.05 3.05
N THR A 348 22.00 23.86 4.06
CA THR A 348 21.67 23.90 5.49
C THR A 348 22.22 25.15 6.20
N ALA A 349 22.78 26.11 5.45
CA ALA A 349 23.26 27.40 5.92
C ALA A 349 22.14 28.38 6.22
#